data_7627230fcbb91dded53dd8cda87637ee
#
_entry.id   7627230fcbb91dded53dd8cda87637ee
#
_cell.length_a   1.000
_cell.length_b   1.000
_cell.length_c   1.000
_cell.angle_alpha   90.00
_cell.angle_beta   90.00
_cell.angle_gamma   90.00
#
_symmetry.space_group_name_H-M   'P 1'
#
loop_
_entity.id
_entity.type
_entity.pdbx_description
1 polymer ?
#
loop_
_entity_poly.entity_id
_entity_poly.type
_entity_poly.pdbx_seq_one_letter_code
_entity_poly.pdbx_strand_id
1 'polypeptide(L)'
;MALMPFLMAGDPDLSATAEVLLSLQANGADIVELGIPYTDPLADGPVIQAAAFRALEQKTTPAKVIEMLAGLKDQLSMPVILFTYTNPLLNRGPERFFAEAAAAG
;
A
#
# COMPACT_ATOMS: atom_id res chain seq x y z
N MET A 1 -5.19 -6.19 -22.50
CA MET A 1 -5.83 -6.37 -21.18
C MET A 1 -4.86 -5.94 -20.10
N ALA A 2 -5.30 -5.14 -19.14
CA ALA A 2 -4.46 -4.71 -18.01
C ALA A 2 -4.66 -5.63 -16.80
N LEU A 3 -3.58 -5.97 -16.12
CA LEU A 3 -3.60 -6.71 -14.86
C LEU A 3 -3.34 -5.75 -13.70
N MET A 4 -4.31 -5.62 -12.80
CA MET A 4 -4.25 -4.73 -11.65
C MET A 4 -4.54 -5.51 -10.35
N PRO A 5 -3.53 -6.18 -9.77
CA PRO A 5 -3.72 -6.90 -8.51
C PRO A 5 -3.86 -5.96 -7.32
N PHE A 6 -4.54 -6.43 -6.28
CA PHE A 6 -4.61 -5.78 -4.98
C PHE A 6 -3.66 -6.44 -3.99
N LEU A 7 -3.03 -5.64 -3.15
CA LEU A 7 -2.12 -6.10 -2.11
C LEU A 7 -2.30 -5.24 -0.85
N MET A 8 -2.34 -5.87 0.32
CA MET A 8 -2.38 -5.12 1.59
C MET A 8 -0.95 -4.84 2.06
N ALA A 9 -0.59 -3.57 2.16
CA ALA A 9 0.73 -3.17 2.65
C ALA A 9 0.93 -3.61 4.10
N GLY A 10 2.04 -4.28 4.38
CA GLY A 10 2.37 -4.75 5.72
C GLY A 10 1.88 -6.15 6.04
N ASP A 11 1.27 -6.85 5.10
CA ASP A 11 0.82 -8.23 5.29
C ASP A 11 1.68 -9.19 4.46
N PRO A 12 2.50 -10.05 5.06
CA PRO A 12 2.74 -10.22 6.49
C PRO A 12 3.61 -9.13 7.11
N ASP A 13 4.41 -8.43 6.33
CA ASP A 13 5.22 -7.28 6.75
C ASP A 13 5.59 -6.41 5.53
N LEU A 14 6.19 -5.25 5.76
CA LEU A 14 6.55 -4.33 4.67
C LEU A 14 7.71 -4.83 3.80
N SER A 15 8.63 -5.62 4.36
CA SER A 15 9.71 -6.23 3.59
C SER A 15 9.15 -7.20 2.55
N ALA A 16 8.22 -8.05 2.94
CA ALA A 16 7.52 -8.96 2.02
C ALA A 16 6.70 -8.18 0.99
N THR A 17 6.03 -7.09 1.41
CA THR A 17 5.30 -6.21 0.50
C THR A 17 6.20 -5.67 -0.61
N ALA A 18 7.38 -5.18 -0.25
CA ALA A 18 8.35 -4.67 -1.23
C ALA A 18 8.77 -5.74 -2.23
N GLU A 19 9.07 -6.95 -1.75
CA GLU A 19 9.43 -8.08 -2.60
C GLU A 19 8.30 -8.46 -3.57
N VAL A 20 7.06 -8.50 -3.07
CA VAL A 20 5.89 -8.82 -3.90
C VAL A 20 5.66 -7.75 -4.98
N LEU A 21 5.80 -6.47 -4.64
CA LEU A 21 5.67 -5.39 -5.61
C LEU A 21 6.66 -5.55 -6.78
N LEU A 22 7.91 -5.80 -6.46
CA LEU A 22 8.94 -6.02 -7.48
C LEU A 22 8.68 -7.28 -8.31
N SER A 23 8.20 -8.35 -7.67
CA SER A 23 7.84 -9.59 -8.34
C SER A 23 6.65 -9.41 -9.28
N LEU A 24 5.61 -8.66 -8.85
CA LEU A 24 4.46 -8.35 -9.70
C LEU A 24 4.88 -7.59 -10.94
N GLN A 25 5.74 -6.58 -10.79
CA GLN A 25 6.29 -5.83 -11.90
C GLN A 25 7.06 -6.74 -12.86
N ALA A 26 7.95 -7.58 -12.34
CA ALA A 26 8.77 -8.50 -13.14
C ALA A 26 7.93 -9.52 -13.91
N ASN A 27 6.74 -9.85 -13.43
CA ASN A 27 5.85 -10.85 -14.02
C ASN A 27 4.68 -10.24 -14.81
N GLY A 28 4.74 -8.97 -15.14
CA GLY A 28 3.84 -8.35 -16.11
C GLY A 28 2.60 -7.67 -15.56
N ALA A 29 2.51 -7.42 -14.26
CA ALA A 29 1.45 -6.58 -13.73
C ALA A 29 1.60 -5.15 -14.28
N ASP A 30 0.49 -4.55 -14.68
CA ASP A 30 0.48 -3.22 -15.29
C ASP A 30 0.40 -2.11 -14.26
N ILE A 31 -0.30 -2.38 -13.16
CA ILE A 31 -0.57 -1.42 -12.09
C ILE A 31 -0.87 -2.23 -10.84
N VAL A 32 -0.67 -1.66 -9.66
CA VAL A 32 -1.06 -2.32 -8.41
C VAL A 32 -1.91 -1.39 -7.55
N GLU A 33 -2.94 -1.95 -6.93
CA GLU A 33 -3.66 -1.29 -5.84
C GLU A 33 -3.03 -1.73 -4.53
N LEU A 34 -2.44 -0.80 -3.80
CA LEU A 34 -1.79 -1.06 -2.53
C LEU A 34 -2.67 -0.52 -1.40
N GLY A 35 -3.26 -1.43 -0.64
CA GLY A 35 -4.09 -1.10 0.51
C GLY A 35 -3.26 -0.57 1.68
N ILE A 36 -3.76 0.48 2.33
CA ILE A 36 -3.22 0.96 3.60
C ILE A 36 -4.12 0.40 4.70
N PRO A 37 -3.58 -0.36 5.67
CA PRO A 37 -4.41 -0.98 6.70
C PRO A 37 -5.07 0.05 7.61
N TYR A 38 -6.31 -0.22 8.02
CA TYR A 38 -7.10 0.62 8.89
C TYR A 38 -7.80 -0.23 9.94
N THR A 39 -7.98 0.33 11.14
CA THR A 39 -8.54 -0.37 12.29
C THR A 39 -10.05 -0.65 12.19
N ASP A 40 -10.76 0.10 11.33
CA ASP A 40 -12.20 -0.02 11.17
C ASP A 40 -12.59 -0.19 9.69
N PRO A 41 -12.24 -1.35 9.08
CA PRO A 41 -12.39 -1.57 7.64
C PRO A 41 -13.82 -2.00 7.27
N LEU A 42 -14.80 -1.13 7.47
CA LEU A 42 -16.23 -1.41 7.33
C LEU A 42 -16.65 -1.82 5.92
N ALA A 43 -15.96 -1.31 4.91
CA ALA A 43 -16.30 -1.58 3.50
C ALA A 43 -15.65 -2.86 2.96
N ASP A 44 -14.74 -3.48 3.71
CA ASP A 44 -13.98 -4.65 3.26
C ASP A 44 -14.64 -5.96 3.67
N GLY A 45 -14.44 -6.98 2.84
CA GLY A 45 -14.84 -8.34 3.16
C GLY A 45 -13.86 -9.03 4.12
N PRO A 46 -14.17 -10.27 4.55
CA PRO A 46 -13.40 -10.97 5.59
C PRO A 46 -11.92 -11.18 5.24
N VAL A 47 -11.61 -11.45 4.00
CA VAL A 47 -10.23 -11.72 3.55
C VAL A 47 -9.38 -10.46 3.66
N ILE A 48 -9.88 -9.34 3.17
CA ILE A 48 -9.18 -8.06 3.22
C ILE A 48 -9.10 -7.55 4.66
N GLN A 49 -10.15 -7.70 5.46
CA GLN A 49 -10.11 -7.36 6.89
C GLN A 49 -9.03 -8.15 7.63
N ALA A 50 -8.93 -9.46 7.37
CA ALA A 50 -7.90 -10.30 7.99
C ALA A 50 -6.49 -9.83 7.59
N ALA A 51 -6.28 -9.50 6.32
CA ALA A 51 -5.01 -8.96 5.85
C ALA A 51 -4.67 -7.64 6.53
N ALA A 52 -5.65 -6.74 6.67
CA ALA A 52 -5.46 -5.46 7.36
C ALA A 52 -5.07 -5.66 8.82
N PHE A 53 -5.71 -6.59 9.53
CA PHE A 53 -5.39 -6.88 10.93
C PHE A 53 -3.99 -7.45 11.08
N ARG A 54 -3.54 -8.35 10.20
CA ARG A 54 -2.16 -8.84 10.21
C ARG A 54 -1.15 -7.71 10.00
N ALA A 55 -1.45 -6.82 9.06
CA ALA A 55 -0.60 -5.66 8.80
C ALA A 55 -0.53 -4.70 10.00
N LEU A 56 -1.65 -4.48 10.68
CA LEU A 56 -1.71 -3.64 11.89
C LEU A 56 -0.94 -4.27 13.06
N GLU A 57 -0.92 -5.59 13.18
CA GLU A 57 -0.08 -6.28 14.17
C GLU A 57 1.40 -5.99 13.96
N GLN A 58 1.82 -5.75 12.73
CA GLN A 58 3.18 -5.32 12.39
C GLN A 58 3.39 -3.80 12.54
N LYS A 59 2.41 -3.11 13.11
CA LYS A 59 2.43 -1.65 13.33
C LYS A 59 2.61 -0.86 12.03
N THR A 60 2.02 -1.35 10.94
CA THR A 60 2.03 -0.67 9.65
C THR A 60 1.20 0.60 9.71
N THR A 61 1.77 1.71 9.28
CA THR A 61 1.13 3.03 9.23
C THR A 61 1.21 3.60 7.83
N PRO A 62 0.38 4.59 7.47
CA PRO A 62 0.51 5.27 6.18
C PRO A 62 1.91 5.82 5.93
N ALA A 63 2.53 6.40 6.96
CA ALA A 63 3.90 6.91 6.88
C ALA A 63 4.91 5.84 6.49
N LYS A 64 4.82 4.66 7.11
CA LYS A 64 5.71 3.54 6.82
C LYS A 64 5.50 2.97 5.42
N VAL A 65 4.26 2.95 4.94
CA VAL A 65 3.95 2.51 3.57
C VAL A 65 4.60 3.46 2.56
N ILE A 66 4.44 4.75 2.73
CA ILE A 66 5.03 5.76 1.85
C ILE A 66 6.56 5.70 1.91
N GLU A 67 7.13 5.52 3.09
CA GLU A 67 8.58 5.35 3.27
C GLU A 67 9.11 4.12 2.52
N MET A 68 8.40 3.01 2.60
CA MET A 68 8.75 1.79 1.86
C MET A 68 8.74 2.04 0.35
N LEU A 69 7.70 2.71 -0.16
CA LEU A 69 7.61 3.04 -1.59
C LEU A 69 8.73 4.00 -2.01
N ALA A 70 9.07 4.98 -1.19
CA ALA A 70 10.19 5.89 -1.48
C ALA A 70 11.51 5.13 -1.62
N GLY A 71 11.71 4.10 -0.79
CA GLY A 71 12.88 3.22 -0.89
C GLY A 71 12.94 2.38 -2.16
N LEU A 72 11.81 2.17 -2.83
CA LEU A 72 11.71 1.41 -4.08
C LEU A 72 11.68 2.30 -5.33
N LYS A 73 11.73 3.60 -5.18
CA LYS A 73 11.50 4.57 -6.26
C LYS A 73 12.33 4.29 -7.50
N ASP A 74 13.59 3.92 -7.34
CA ASP A 74 14.51 3.68 -8.46
C ASP A 74 14.34 2.29 -9.08
N GLN A 75 13.64 1.38 -8.41
CA GLN A 75 13.46 0.00 -8.87
C GLN A 75 12.05 -0.27 -9.39
N LEU A 76 11.06 0.51 -8.93
CA LEU A 76 9.65 0.30 -9.22
C LEU A 76 9.16 1.34 -10.23
N SER A 77 8.91 0.90 -11.45
CA SER A 77 8.32 1.75 -12.51
C SER A 77 6.82 1.52 -12.69
N MET A 78 6.30 0.39 -12.22
CA MET A 78 4.88 0.08 -12.25
C MET A 78 4.11 1.09 -11.40
N PRO A 79 3.03 1.72 -11.92
CA PRO A 79 2.23 2.64 -11.14
C PRO A 79 1.60 1.96 -9.92
N VAL A 80 1.57 2.67 -8.81
CA VAL A 80 0.97 2.22 -7.55
C VAL A 80 -0.19 3.15 -7.20
N ILE A 81 -1.37 2.57 -7.01
CA ILE A 81 -2.54 3.28 -6.51
C ILE A 81 -2.66 2.98 -5.02
N LEU A 82 -2.55 3.99 -4.19
CA LEU A 82 -2.79 3.84 -2.75
C LEU A 82 -4.28 3.77 -2.49
N PHE A 83 -4.72 2.66 -1.93
CA PHE A 83 -6.11 2.40 -1.61
C PHE A 83 -6.31 2.53 -0.11
N THR A 84 -7.07 3.54 0.33
CA THR A 84 -7.19 3.88 1.75
C THR A 84 -8.59 4.35 2.11
N TYR A 85 -8.97 4.16 3.37
CA TYR A 85 -10.12 4.86 3.95
C TYR A 85 -9.80 6.34 4.13
N THR A 86 -10.84 7.15 4.26
CA THR A 86 -10.69 8.60 4.39
C THR A 86 -10.00 9.02 5.69
N ASN A 87 -10.28 8.33 6.79
CA ASN A 87 -9.75 8.73 8.11
C ASN A 87 -8.22 8.71 8.19
N PRO A 88 -7.50 7.68 7.73
CA PRO A 88 -6.03 7.74 7.70
C PRO A 88 -5.49 8.92 6.88
N LEU A 89 -6.15 9.22 5.77
CA LEU A 89 -5.79 10.36 4.93
C LEU A 89 -5.97 11.69 5.67
N LEU A 90 -7.13 11.87 6.33
CA LEU A 90 -7.43 13.08 7.09
C LEU A 90 -6.50 13.24 8.30
N ASN A 91 -6.19 12.15 9.00
CA ASN A 91 -5.30 12.17 10.16
C ASN A 91 -3.87 12.59 9.79
N ARG A 92 -3.39 12.17 8.61
CA ARG A 92 -2.09 12.56 8.10
C ARG A 92 -2.07 14.01 7.60
N GLY A 93 -3.24 14.52 7.20
CA GLY A 93 -3.42 15.79 6.50
C GLY A 93 -3.38 15.57 4.98
N PRO A 94 -4.46 15.89 4.24
CA PRO A 94 -4.54 15.59 2.80
C PRO A 94 -3.40 16.18 1.99
N GLU A 95 -3.04 17.43 2.23
CA GLU A 95 -1.95 18.08 1.50
C GLU A 95 -0.61 17.38 1.73
N ARG A 96 -0.33 17.06 2.98
CA ARG A 96 0.89 16.34 3.37
C ARG A 96 0.92 14.94 2.77
N PHE A 97 -0.19 14.22 2.85
CA PHE A 97 -0.30 12.86 2.31
C PHE A 97 -0.02 12.83 0.81
N PHE A 98 -0.67 13.71 0.05
CA PHE A 98 -0.48 13.76 -1.40
C PHE A 98 0.94 14.20 -1.79
N ALA A 99 1.51 15.16 -1.07
CA ALA A 99 2.89 15.59 -1.31
C ALA A 99 3.89 14.46 -1.06
N GLU A 100 3.74 13.73 0.04
CA GLU A 100 4.61 12.61 0.39
C GLU A 100 4.44 11.45 -0.61
N ALA A 101 3.21 11.13 -1.01
CA ALA A 101 2.94 10.09 -2.00
C ALA A 101 3.58 10.44 -3.35
N ALA A 102 3.43 11.67 -3.79
CA ALA A 102 4.04 12.14 -5.05
C ALA A 102 5.57 12.07 -4.99
N ALA A 103 6.17 12.45 -3.87
CA ALA A 103 7.62 12.41 -3.69
C ALA A 103 8.17 10.97 -3.64
N ALA A 104 7.37 10.03 -3.21
CA ALA A 104 7.75 8.62 -3.13
C ALA A 104 7.75 7.93 -4.50
N GLY A 105 7.20 8.56 -5.51
CA GLY A 105 7.07 8.01 -6.86
C GLY A 105 5.61 7.66 -7.17
#